data_509feb58502fb9f8a30963121e216ca9
#
_entry.id   509feb58502fb9f8a30963121e216ca9
#
_cell.length_a   1.000
_cell.length_b   1.000
_cell.length_c   1.000
_cell.angle_alpha   90.00
_cell.angle_beta   90.00
_cell.angle_gamma   90.00
#
_symmetry.space_group_name_H-M   'P 1'
#
loop_
_entity.id
_entity.type
_entity.pdbx_description
1 polymer ?
#
loop_
_entity_poly.entity_id
_entity_poly.type
_entity_poly.pdbx_seq_one_letter_code
_entity_poly.pdbx_strand_id
1 'polypeptide(L)'
;MPYPEARFLASPFDQDWLNQIRNALVNELTWDRPISPLSGQPIKRGVVWLAECGCKYEYSGLSFSPQTPPTWFADFQQQVFKAAGVENIGFDCCNLNLYNGKEDFVDWHADNEQLFKDCSGVPILSLSLGATRLFQFKNKSTHIVSEVTLTDGDLVFMCGSLQQTHSHRLPPAVRNIFKINRFNLTWRKIAKHKCPGPTTSGE
;
A
#
# COMPACT_ATOMS: atom_id res chain seq x y z
N MET A 1 0.01 3.46 23.16
CA MET A 1 0.19 3.83 21.74
C MET A 1 -0.68 5.04 21.46
N PRO A 2 -0.20 6.04 20.71
CA PRO A 2 -0.96 7.28 20.47
C PRO A 2 -2.20 7.09 19.57
N TYR A 3 -2.38 5.90 18.97
CA TYR A 3 -3.47 5.60 18.04
C TYR A 3 -4.15 4.28 18.41
N PRO A 4 -5.31 4.31 19.07
CA PRO A 4 -6.05 3.09 19.41
C PRO A 4 -6.52 2.32 18.17
N GLU A 5 -6.54 2.96 17.00
CA GLU A 5 -7.00 2.41 15.71
C GLU A 5 -5.85 1.99 14.77
N ALA A 6 -4.59 2.11 15.21
CA ALA A 6 -3.42 1.61 14.48
C ALA A 6 -2.56 0.71 15.37
N ARG A 7 -2.24 -0.49 14.87
CA ARG A 7 -1.28 -1.40 15.48
C ARG A 7 -0.01 -1.44 14.63
N PHE A 8 1.13 -1.44 15.31
CA PHE A 8 2.44 -1.60 14.71
C PHE A 8 3.01 -2.93 15.18
N LEU A 9 3.46 -3.75 14.24
CA LEU A 9 4.15 -5.00 14.52
C LEU A 9 5.54 -4.90 13.89
N ALA A 10 6.56 -5.11 14.71
CA ALA A 10 7.92 -5.28 14.21
C ALA A 10 7.99 -6.54 13.33
N SER A 11 8.89 -6.53 12.37
CA SER A 11 9.04 -7.62 11.40
C SER A 11 9.07 -8.99 12.06
N PRO A 12 8.14 -9.89 11.73
CA PRO A 12 8.18 -11.28 12.18
C PRO A 12 8.91 -12.20 11.18
N PHE A 13 9.44 -11.66 10.09
CA PHE A 13 10.01 -12.39 8.97
C PHE A 13 11.53 -12.46 9.05
N ASP A 14 12.11 -13.57 8.59
CA ASP A 14 13.56 -13.68 8.47
C ASP A 14 14.10 -12.89 7.26
N GLN A 15 15.39 -12.56 7.30
CA GLN A 15 16.02 -11.69 6.32
C GLN A 15 16.11 -12.32 4.94
N ASP A 16 16.27 -13.64 4.83
CA ASP A 16 16.38 -14.34 3.56
C ASP A 16 15.03 -14.33 2.85
N TRP A 17 13.95 -14.56 3.58
CA TRP A 17 12.59 -14.43 3.04
C TRP A 17 12.32 -13.00 2.55
N LEU A 18 12.66 -11.98 3.35
CA LEU A 18 12.52 -10.57 2.96
C LEU A 18 13.32 -10.25 1.68
N ASN A 19 14.55 -10.79 1.55
CA ASN A 19 15.38 -10.63 0.37
C ASN A 19 14.73 -11.27 -0.88
N GLN A 20 14.20 -12.48 -0.75
CA GLN A 20 13.53 -13.18 -1.85
C GLN A 20 12.31 -12.39 -2.34
N ILE A 21 11.47 -11.90 -1.44
CA ILE A 21 10.29 -11.12 -1.80
C ILE A 21 10.68 -9.81 -2.49
N ARG A 22 11.68 -9.06 -1.97
CA ARG A 22 12.12 -7.83 -2.63
C ARG A 22 12.66 -8.07 -4.04
N ASN A 23 13.39 -9.16 -4.25
CA ASN A 23 13.88 -9.54 -5.58
C ASN A 23 12.73 -9.88 -6.54
N ALA A 24 11.74 -10.65 -6.08
CA ALA A 24 10.56 -10.97 -6.87
C ALA A 24 9.75 -9.70 -7.24
N LEU A 25 9.54 -8.79 -6.30
CA LEU A 25 8.86 -7.51 -6.54
C LEU A 25 9.56 -6.65 -7.60
N VAL A 26 10.90 -6.66 -7.66
CA VAL A 26 11.65 -5.92 -8.69
C VAL A 26 11.53 -6.58 -10.06
N ASN A 27 11.64 -7.90 -10.12
CA ASN A 27 11.87 -8.62 -11.37
C ASN A 27 10.58 -9.07 -12.07
N GLU A 28 9.47 -9.22 -11.32
CA GLU A 28 8.25 -9.84 -11.84
C GLU A 28 7.05 -8.89 -11.94
N LEU A 29 7.17 -7.64 -11.43
CA LEU A 29 6.11 -6.65 -11.51
C LEU A 29 6.50 -5.50 -12.45
N THR A 30 5.52 -4.99 -13.19
CA THR A 30 5.68 -3.80 -14.03
C THR A 30 5.26 -2.55 -13.25
N TRP A 31 6.25 -1.71 -12.91
CA TRP A 31 6.07 -0.52 -12.10
C TRP A 31 5.76 0.72 -12.96
N ASP A 32 4.61 1.34 -12.74
CA ASP A 32 4.18 2.55 -13.43
C ASP A 32 4.51 3.81 -12.64
N ARG A 33 4.91 4.87 -13.37
CA ARG A 33 5.04 6.25 -12.82
C ARG A 33 4.24 7.22 -13.71
N PRO A 34 2.89 7.20 -13.65
CA PRO A 34 2.08 8.02 -14.51
C PRO A 34 2.28 9.51 -14.24
N ILE A 35 1.98 10.32 -15.25
CA ILE A 35 1.94 11.77 -15.13
C ILE A 35 0.72 12.17 -14.32
N SER A 36 0.93 12.89 -13.24
CA SER A 36 -0.14 13.45 -12.43
C SER A 36 -0.89 14.55 -13.21
N PRO A 37 -2.20 14.47 -13.38
CA PRO A 37 -2.97 15.51 -14.04
C PRO A 37 -2.98 16.83 -13.25
N LEU A 38 -2.68 16.77 -11.94
CA LEU A 38 -2.64 17.95 -11.08
C LEU A 38 -1.34 18.75 -11.21
N SER A 39 -0.21 18.07 -11.43
CA SER A 39 1.12 18.71 -11.46
C SER A 39 1.79 18.70 -12.84
N GLY A 40 1.28 17.90 -13.78
CA GLY A 40 1.92 17.66 -15.08
C GLY A 40 3.27 16.93 -14.99
N GLN A 41 3.61 16.36 -13.82
CA GLN A 41 4.88 15.67 -13.56
C GLN A 41 4.64 14.20 -13.19
N PRO A 42 5.61 13.30 -13.42
CA PRO A 42 5.52 11.93 -12.93
C PRO A 42 5.31 11.91 -11.41
N ILE A 43 4.43 11.02 -10.93
CA ILE A 43 4.26 10.83 -9.50
C ILE A 43 5.56 10.34 -8.85
N LYS A 44 5.78 10.73 -7.60
CA LYS A 44 7.05 10.50 -6.88
C LYS A 44 7.13 9.10 -6.24
N ARG A 45 6.69 8.08 -6.98
CA ARG A 45 6.81 6.67 -6.65
C ARG A 45 6.43 5.79 -7.83
N GLY A 46 6.93 4.56 -7.89
CA GLY A 46 6.37 3.52 -8.74
C GLY A 46 5.08 2.98 -8.13
N VAL A 47 4.12 2.57 -8.93
CA VAL A 47 2.84 1.99 -8.49
C VAL A 47 2.57 0.70 -9.24
N VAL A 48 2.06 -0.30 -8.53
CA VAL A 48 1.45 -1.51 -9.08
C VAL A 48 0.10 -1.71 -8.36
N TRP A 49 -0.93 -2.02 -9.12
CA TRP A 49 -2.22 -2.40 -8.60
C TRP A 49 -2.48 -3.89 -8.87
N LEU A 50 -2.69 -4.66 -7.81
CA LEU A 50 -3.08 -6.06 -7.88
C LEU A 50 -4.50 -6.20 -7.33
N ALA A 51 -5.39 -6.78 -8.13
CA ALA A 51 -6.74 -7.13 -7.72
C ALA A 51 -7.16 -8.41 -8.46
N GLU A 52 -7.74 -9.37 -7.74
CA GLU A 52 -8.23 -10.62 -8.32
C GLU A 52 -9.38 -10.38 -9.30
N CYS A 53 -10.11 -9.29 -9.10
CA CYS A 53 -11.11 -8.80 -10.03
C CYS A 53 -10.51 -7.79 -11.03
N GLY A 54 -11.22 -7.51 -12.13
CA GLY A 54 -10.82 -6.52 -13.12
C GLY A 54 -11.03 -5.06 -12.70
N CYS A 55 -11.27 -4.78 -11.42
CA CYS A 55 -11.55 -3.43 -10.92
C CYS A 55 -10.31 -2.53 -11.01
N LYS A 56 -10.47 -1.38 -11.67
CA LYS A 56 -9.44 -0.33 -11.69
C LYS A 56 -9.36 0.38 -10.35
N TYR A 57 -8.17 0.84 -10.01
CA TYR A 57 -7.96 1.72 -8.88
C TYR A 57 -7.81 3.16 -9.35
N GLU A 58 -8.65 4.05 -8.85
CA GLU A 58 -8.72 5.43 -9.31
C GLU A 58 -8.58 6.38 -8.13
N TYR A 59 -7.63 7.31 -8.21
CA TYR A 59 -7.46 8.40 -7.25
C TYR A 59 -6.74 9.60 -7.88
N SER A 60 -7.04 10.80 -7.43
CA SER A 60 -6.38 12.06 -7.85
C SER A 60 -6.30 12.23 -9.38
N GLY A 61 -7.31 11.74 -10.12
CA GLY A 61 -7.36 11.78 -11.57
C GLY A 61 -6.47 10.74 -12.28
N LEU A 62 -5.85 9.85 -11.55
CA LEU A 62 -5.10 8.70 -12.08
C LEU A 62 -5.98 7.45 -12.08
N SER A 63 -5.75 6.56 -13.04
CA SER A 63 -6.44 5.27 -13.16
C SER A 63 -5.41 4.15 -13.41
N PHE A 64 -5.45 3.12 -12.58
CA PHE A 64 -4.55 1.96 -12.64
C PHE A 64 -5.36 0.71 -12.96
N SER A 65 -5.04 0.07 -14.07
CA SER A 65 -5.57 -1.26 -14.38
C SER A 65 -4.87 -2.32 -13.52
N PRO A 66 -5.58 -3.36 -13.05
CA PRO A 66 -4.94 -4.41 -12.27
C PRO A 66 -3.97 -5.21 -13.14
N GLN A 67 -2.81 -5.53 -12.58
CA GLN A 67 -1.93 -6.57 -13.11
C GLN A 67 -2.35 -7.92 -12.52
N THR A 68 -2.12 -8.99 -13.27
CA THR A 68 -2.30 -10.35 -12.76
C THR A 68 -1.24 -10.61 -11.67
N PRO A 69 -1.66 -11.00 -10.46
CA PRO A 69 -0.69 -11.33 -9.42
C PRO A 69 0.23 -12.48 -9.87
N PRO A 70 1.55 -12.40 -9.62
CA PRO A 70 2.45 -13.52 -9.84
C PRO A 70 2.06 -14.75 -9.01
N THR A 71 2.44 -15.94 -9.44
CA THR A 71 2.05 -17.20 -8.78
C THR A 71 2.46 -17.29 -7.31
N TRP A 72 3.61 -16.71 -6.95
CA TRP A 72 4.12 -16.67 -5.56
C TRP A 72 3.33 -15.71 -4.66
N PHE A 73 2.58 -14.76 -5.21
CA PHE A 73 1.95 -13.69 -4.44
C PHE A 73 0.87 -14.20 -3.49
N ALA A 74 0.14 -15.24 -3.88
CA ALA A 74 -0.90 -15.85 -3.04
C ALA A 74 -0.32 -16.43 -1.74
N ASP A 75 0.74 -17.23 -1.82
CA ASP A 75 1.41 -17.81 -0.65
C ASP A 75 2.09 -16.74 0.20
N PHE A 76 2.70 -15.76 -0.44
CA PHE A 76 3.30 -14.61 0.23
C PHE A 76 2.27 -13.85 1.07
N GLN A 77 1.14 -13.44 0.49
CA GLN A 77 0.12 -12.70 1.23
C GLN A 77 -0.49 -13.50 2.37
N GLN A 78 -0.68 -14.82 2.23
CA GLN A 78 -1.16 -15.67 3.30
C GLN A 78 -0.19 -15.68 4.50
N GLN A 79 1.12 -15.74 4.26
CA GLN A 79 2.12 -15.64 5.32
C GLN A 79 2.06 -14.29 6.03
N VAL A 80 1.90 -13.19 5.28
CA VAL A 80 1.76 -11.84 5.83
C VAL A 80 0.48 -11.72 6.66
N PHE A 81 -0.66 -12.23 6.16
CA PHE A 81 -1.95 -12.18 6.87
C PHE A 81 -1.91 -12.99 8.18
N LYS A 82 -1.29 -14.17 8.14
CA LYS A 82 -1.08 -15.01 9.32
C LYS A 82 -0.22 -14.29 10.36
N ALA A 83 0.89 -13.70 9.94
CA ALA A 83 1.78 -12.95 10.83
C ALA A 83 1.08 -11.74 11.48
N ALA A 84 0.17 -11.11 10.77
CA ALA A 84 -0.63 -9.97 11.26
C ALA A 84 -1.88 -10.39 12.05
N GLY A 85 -2.28 -11.67 12.03
CA GLY A 85 -3.51 -12.19 12.65
C GLY A 85 -4.78 -11.67 11.96
N VAL A 86 -4.77 -11.62 10.61
CA VAL A 86 -5.86 -11.01 9.81
C VAL A 86 -6.36 -11.91 8.67
N GLU A 87 -6.14 -13.21 8.76
CA GLU A 87 -6.46 -14.19 7.71
C GLU A 87 -7.93 -14.19 7.29
N ASN A 88 -8.82 -13.83 8.21
CA ASN A 88 -10.26 -13.87 8.01
C ASN A 88 -10.89 -12.55 7.57
N ILE A 89 -10.08 -11.52 7.24
CA ILE A 89 -10.61 -10.19 6.88
C ILE A 89 -11.13 -10.15 5.44
N GLY A 90 -10.60 -11.02 4.56
CA GLY A 90 -11.03 -11.10 3.16
C GLY A 90 -10.53 -9.90 2.35
N PHE A 91 -9.25 -9.57 2.46
CA PHE A 91 -8.58 -8.65 1.54
C PHE A 91 -8.58 -9.24 0.12
N ASP A 92 -8.92 -8.43 -0.88
CA ASP A 92 -9.09 -8.84 -2.27
C ASP A 92 -8.31 -7.97 -3.27
N CYS A 93 -7.54 -7.02 -2.76
CA CYS A 93 -6.69 -6.16 -3.57
C CYS A 93 -5.46 -5.70 -2.79
N CYS A 94 -4.41 -5.33 -3.53
CA CYS A 94 -3.19 -4.78 -2.97
C CYS A 94 -2.66 -3.64 -3.86
N ASN A 95 -2.45 -2.47 -3.27
CA ASN A 95 -1.73 -1.37 -3.89
C ASN A 95 -0.28 -1.41 -3.43
N LEU A 96 0.64 -1.46 -4.40
CA LEU A 96 2.07 -1.50 -4.14
C LEU A 96 2.70 -0.17 -4.55
N ASN A 97 3.59 0.34 -3.72
CA ASN A 97 4.37 1.54 -3.99
C ASN A 97 5.87 1.23 -3.92
N LEU A 98 6.63 1.74 -4.88
CA LEU A 98 8.08 1.63 -4.95
C LEU A 98 8.72 3.02 -4.84
N TYR A 99 9.61 3.16 -3.87
CA TYR A 99 10.39 4.37 -3.62
C TYR A 99 11.88 4.08 -3.87
N ASN A 100 12.43 4.66 -4.95
CA ASN A 100 13.79 4.37 -5.41
C ASN A 100 14.83 5.39 -4.90
N GLY A 101 14.37 6.51 -4.35
CA GLY A 101 15.27 7.59 -3.95
C GLY A 101 14.71 8.47 -2.84
N LYS A 102 15.53 9.41 -2.41
CA LYS A 102 15.17 10.36 -1.33
C LYS A 102 13.99 11.26 -1.71
N GLU A 103 13.84 11.58 -2.99
CA GLU A 103 12.80 12.47 -3.51
C GLU A 103 11.45 11.74 -3.71
N ASP A 104 11.45 10.41 -3.59
CA ASP A 104 10.22 9.63 -3.70
C ASP A 104 9.42 9.70 -2.40
N PHE A 105 8.14 10.05 -2.52
CA PHE A 105 7.24 10.25 -1.40
C PHE A 105 5.77 10.03 -1.79
N VAL A 106 4.91 9.99 -0.81
CA VAL A 106 3.47 10.22 -0.95
C VAL A 106 3.04 11.26 0.08
N ASP A 107 2.31 12.28 -0.37
CA ASP A 107 1.88 13.36 0.50
C ASP A 107 0.67 12.98 1.37
N TRP A 108 0.19 13.93 2.20
CA TRP A 108 -0.94 13.73 3.09
C TRP A 108 -2.18 13.26 2.36
N HIS A 109 -2.65 12.07 2.68
CA HIS A 109 -3.86 11.45 2.13
C HIS A 109 -4.55 10.58 3.19
N ALA A 110 -5.72 10.10 2.85
CA ALA A 110 -6.42 9.05 3.56
C ALA A 110 -6.93 8.06 2.51
N ASP A 111 -6.91 6.78 2.81
CA ASP A 111 -7.37 5.72 1.92
C ASP A 111 -8.91 5.58 2.03
N ASN A 112 -9.60 6.57 1.51
CA ASN A 112 -11.08 6.68 1.55
C ASN A 112 -11.68 6.90 0.16
N GLU A 113 -11.02 6.39 -0.86
CA GLU A 113 -11.46 6.47 -2.25
C GLU A 113 -12.81 5.73 -2.43
N GLN A 114 -13.52 6.09 -3.49
CA GLN A 114 -14.84 5.54 -3.80
C GLN A 114 -14.87 4.02 -3.88
N LEU A 115 -13.77 3.40 -4.30
CA LEU A 115 -13.60 1.94 -4.38
C LEU A 115 -13.75 1.26 -3.00
N PHE A 116 -13.39 1.95 -1.93
CA PHE A 116 -13.38 1.44 -0.54
C PHE A 116 -14.46 2.08 0.34
N LYS A 117 -15.27 2.97 -0.19
CA LYS A 117 -16.09 3.90 0.59
C LYS A 117 -17.11 3.24 1.52
N ASP A 118 -17.66 2.11 1.11
CA ASP A 118 -18.67 1.39 1.91
C ASP A 118 -18.04 0.38 2.89
N CYS A 119 -16.72 0.28 2.88
CA CYS A 119 -15.95 -0.54 3.81
C CYS A 119 -15.44 0.29 5.01
N SER A 120 -16.22 1.29 5.47
CA SER A 120 -15.89 2.04 6.67
C SER A 120 -15.76 1.08 7.85
N GLY A 121 -14.56 1.02 8.44
CA GLY A 121 -14.23 0.04 9.47
C GLY A 121 -13.50 -1.20 8.97
N VAL A 122 -13.39 -1.40 7.67
CA VAL A 122 -12.51 -2.45 7.12
C VAL A 122 -11.05 -2.03 7.33
N PRO A 123 -10.26 -2.89 7.96
CA PRO A 123 -8.86 -2.59 8.21
C PRO A 123 -8.05 -2.58 6.92
N ILE A 124 -6.96 -1.82 6.98
CA ILE A 124 -5.94 -1.75 5.95
C ILE A 124 -4.68 -2.36 6.54
N LEU A 125 -4.12 -3.36 5.89
CA LEU A 125 -2.82 -3.92 6.27
C LEU A 125 -1.74 -3.33 5.35
N SER A 126 -0.69 -2.78 5.95
CA SER A 126 0.45 -2.20 5.24
C SER A 126 1.73 -2.91 5.67
N LEU A 127 2.49 -3.43 4.69
CA LEU A 127 3.82 -4.00 4.87
C LEU A 127 4.87 -3.07 4.29
N SER A 128 5.91 -2.76 5.08
CA SER A 128 7.10 -2.05 4.63
C SER A 128 8.22 -3.04 4.33
N LEU A 129 8.86 -2.92 3.16
CA LEU A 129 10.02 -3.75 2.79
C LEU A 129 11.18 -2.86 2.34
N GLY A 130 12.40 -3.25 2.69
CA GLY A 130 13.63 -2.58 2.26
C GLY A 130 13.99 -1.37 3.11
N ALA A 131 14.27 -0.24 2.48
CA ALA A 131 14.83 0.94 3.16
C ALA A 131 13.93 1.47 4.27
N THR A 132 14.52 1.75 5.42
CA THR A 132 13.86 2.39 6.57
C THR A 132 13.36 3.78 6.22
N ARG A 133 12.09 4.08 6.51
CA ARG A 133 11.47 5.38 6.27
C ARG A 133 10.61 5.84 7.44
N LEU A 134 10.54 7.14 7.59
CA LEU A 134 9.57 7.77 8.47
C LEU A 134 8.17 7.69 7.86
N PHE A 135 7.18 7.33 8.67
CA PHE A 135 5.77 7.35 8.31
C PHE A 135 5.02 8.24 9.31
N GLN A 136 4.20 9.13 8.81
CA GLN A 136 3.55 10.15 9.62
C GLN A 136 2.04 10.05 9.55
N PHE A 137 1.39 10.28 10.70
CA PHE A 137 -0.05 10.48 10.82
C PHE A 137 -0.32 11.92 11.27
N LYS A 138 -1.39 12.52 10.75
CA LYS A 138 -1.88 13.83 11.16
C LYS A 138 -3.35 13.75 11.48
N ASN A 139 -3.71 14.09 12.70
CA ASN A 139 -5.10 14.23 13.10
C ASN A 139 -5.74 15.40 12.33
N LYS A 140 -6.90 15.17 11.69
CA LYS A 140 -7.56 16.15 10.82
C LYS A 140 -8.16 17.32 11.60
N SER A 141 -8.54 17.09 12.86
CA SER A 141 -9.16 18.13 13.71
C SER A 141 -8.13 18.94 14.49
N THR A 142 -7.15 18.27 15.11
CA THR A 142 -6.16 18.93 15.98
C THR A 142 -4.90 19.32 15.23
N HIS A 143 -4.69 18.81 14.00
CA HIS A 143 -3.47 18.97 13.19
C HIS A 143 -2.19 18.43 13.85
N ILE A 144 -2.30 17.74 14.98
CA ILE A 144 -1.16 17.10 15.64
C ILE A 144 -0.62 16.02 14.72
N VAL A 145 0.71 16.07 14.51
CA VAL A 145 1.46 15.09 13.73
C VAL A 145 2.18 14.15 14.68
N SER A 146 2.07 12.87 14.40
CA SER A 146 2.85 11.82 15.06
C SER A 146 3.49 10.95 14.00
N GLU A 147 4.58 10.29 14.38
CA GLU A 147 5.41 9.58 13.44
C GLU A 147 5.93 8.25 13.99
N VAL A 148 6.22 7.34 13.09
CA VAL A 148 6.82 6.05 13.35
C VAL A 148 7.88 5.76 12.30
N THR A 149 8.99 5.19 12.72
CA THR A 149 10.00 4.68 11.79
C THR A 149 9.62 3.26 11.41
N LEU A 150 9.46 3.00 10.11
CA LEU A 150 9.18 1.68 9.57
C LEU A 150 10.43 1.10 8.94
N THR A 151 10.78 -0.09 9.36
CA THR A 151 11.93 -0.86 8.89
C THR A 151 11.48 -2.01 7.97
N ASP A 152 12.45 -2.81 7.51
CA ASP A 152 12.21 -3.94 6.62
C ASP A 152 11.37 -5.03 7.30
N GLY A 153 10.22 -5.35 6.72
CA GLY A 153 9.27 -6.34 7.22
C GLY A 153 8.25 -5.81 8.23
N ASP A 154 8.31 -4.54 8.64
CA ASP A 154 7.36 -3.97 9.60
C ASP A 154 5.95 -3.88 9.02
N LEU A 155 4.98 -4.18 9.87
CA LEU A 155 3.56 -4.15 9.55
C LEU A 155 2.84 -3.01 10.28
N VAL A 156 1.97 -2.32 9.56
CA VAL A 156 1.02 -1.34 10.11
C VAL A 156 -0.39 -1.80 9.78
N PHE A 157 -1.16 -2.03 10.81
CA PHE A 157 -2.56 -2.38 10.69
C PHE A 157 -3.41 -1.17 11.09
N MET A 158 -4.12 -0.59 10.14
CA MET A 158 -5.00 0.56 10.31
C MET A 158 -6.45 0.09 10.27
N CYS A 159 -7.25 0.45 11.27
CA CYS A 159 -8.64 -0.01 11.39
C CYS A 159 -9.58 1.09 11.88
N GLY A 160 -10.83 0.76 12.02
CA GLY A 160 -11.85 1.64 12.56
C GLY A 160 -12.00 2.94 11.77
N SER A 161 -12.09 4.06 12.47
CA SER A 161 -12.30 5.39 11.90
C SER A 161 -11.00 6.10 11.50
N LEU A 162 -9.84 5.43 11.51
CA LEU A 162 -8.54 6.08 11.28
C LEU A 162 -8.51 6.88 9.97
N GLN A 163 -9.06 6.33 8.88
CA GLN A 163 -9.12 7.03 7.59
C GLN A 163 -10.06 8.25 7.58
N GLN A 164 -10.99 8.31 8.52
CA GLN A 164 -11.89 9.45 8.71
C GLN A 164 -11.23 10.55 9.56
N THR A 165 -10.52 10.15 10.61
CA THR A 165 -9.97 11.05 11.63
C THR A 165 -8.55 11.52 11.35
N HIS A 166 -7.78 10.75 10.58
CA HIS A 166 -6.38 11.03 10.28
C HIS A 166 -6.09 11.01 8.78
N SER A 167 -5.08 11.78 8.39
CA SER A 167 -4.32 11.60 7.15
C SER A 167 -2.98 10.98 7.49
N HIS A 168 -2.37 10.33 6.51
CA HIS A 168 -1.02 9.78 6.65
C HIS A 168 -0.16 10.11 5.43
N ARG A 169 1.17 10.03 5.58
CA ARG A 169 2.11 10.25 4.49
C ARG A 169 3.42 9.51 4.69
N LEU A 170 4.15 9.35 3.59
CA LEU A 170 5.58 9.06 3.59
C LEU A 170 6.32 10.29 3.08
N PRO A 171 6.95 11.13 3.94
CA PRO A 171 7.63 12.33 3.50
C PRO A 171 8.89 11.99 2.66
N PRO A 172 9.45 12.94 1.88
CA PRO A 172 10.77 12.76 1.28
C PRO A 172 11.81 12.41 2.36
N ALA A 173 12.83 11.63 1.99
CA ALA A 173 13.87 11.28 2.96
C ALA A 173 14.86 12.41 3.14
N VAL A 174 15.26 12.68 4.39
CA VAL A 174 16.21 13.74 4.73
C VAL A 174 17.62 13.45 4.21
N ARG A 175 18.01 12.18 4.15
CA ARG A 175 19.34 11.74 3.70
C ARG A 175 19.22 10.72 2.56
N ASN A 176 20.18 10.75 1.65
CA ASN A 176 20.28 9.72 0.60
C ASN A 176 21.00 8.48 1.17
N ILE A 177 20.27 7.71 1.98
CA ILE A 177 20.79 6.51 2.65
C ILE A 177 20.43 5.21 1.91
N PHE A 178 19.81 5.33 0.72
CA PHE A 178 19.27 4.18 0.01
C PHE A 178 20.35 3.41 -0.73
N LYS A 179 20.86 2.36 -0.08
CA LYS A 179 21.50 1.24 -0.78
C LYS A 179 20.48 0.27 -1.37
N ILE A 180 19.24 0.33 -0.92
CA ILE A 180 18.14 -0.55 -1.34
C ILE A 180 16.85 0.25 -1.52
N ASN A 181 15.98 -0.22 -2.41
CA ASN A 181 14.65 0.35 -2.62
C ASN A 181 13.77 0.14 -1.37
N ARG A 182 12.74 0.99 -1.22
CA ARG A 182 11.65 0.72 -0.32
C ARG A 182 10.40 0.35 -1.08
N PHE A 183 9.75 -0.73 -0.66
CA PHE A 183 8.41 -1.09 -1.11
C PHE A 183 7.41 -0.89 0.02
N ASN A 184 6.18 -0.61 -0.35
CA ASN A 184 5.05 -0.63 0.55
C ASN A 184 3.91 -1.37 -0.13
N LEU A 185 3.39 -2.39 0.51
CA LEU A 185 2.26 -3.17 0.06
C LEU A 185 1.08 -2.87 0.98
N THR A 186 -0.04 -2.49 0.41
CA THR A 186 -1.22 -2.09 1.19
C THR A 186 -2.44 -2.87 0.73
N TRP A 187 -2.86 -3.85 1.55
CA TRP A 187 -4.04 -4.67 1.31
C TRP A 187 -5.30 -4.00 1.82
N ARG A 188 -6.34 -4.07 1.01
CA ARG A 188 -7.67 -3.51 1.29
C ARG A 188 -8.75 -4.45 0.78
N LYS A 189 -9.99 -4.13 1.11
CA LYS A 189 -11.18 -4.79 0.57
C LYS A 189 -11.96 -3.82 -0.31
N ILE A 190 -12.31 -4.27 -1.52
CA ILE A 190 -13.14 -3.51 -2.44
C ILE A 190 -14.59 -3.55 -1.94
N ALA A 191 -15.21 -2.37 -1.78
CA ALA A 191 -16.59 -2.24 -1.31
C ALA A 191 -17.62 -2.62 -2.37
N LYS A 192 -17.39 -2.14 -3.60
CA LYS A 192 -18.28 -2.38 -4.75
C LYS A 192 -17.45 -2.73 -5.96
N HIS A 193 -17.50 -3.99 -6.33
CA HIS A 193 -16.84 -4.46 -7.54
C HIS A 193 -17.51 -3.85 -8.76
N LYS A 194 -16.73 -3.09 -9.55
CA LYS A 194 -17.09 -2.55 -10.86
C LYS A 194 -16.25 -3.24 -11.94
N CYS A 195 -16.18 -4.56 -11.86
CA CYS A 195 -15.42 -5.33 -12.82
C CYS A 195 -16.07 -5.19 -14.19
N PRO A 196 -15.30 -5.02 -15.28
CA PRO A 196 -15.84 -5.24 -16.61
C PRO A 196 -16.41 -6.67 -16.64
N GLY A 197 -17.66 -6.82 -17.08
CA GLY A 197 -18.27 -8.13 -17.25
C GLY A 197 -17.36 -9.03 -18.09
N PRO A 198 -17.51 -10.36 -18.04
CA PRO A 198 -16.75 -11.24 -18.89
C PRO A 198 -16.92 -10.74 -20.32
N THR A 199 -15.80 -10.42 -20.97
CA THR A 199 -15.80 -10.15 -22.40
C THR A 199 -16.32 -11.43 -23.06
N THR A 200 -17.59 -11.44 -23.46
CA THR A 200 -18.09 -12.45 -24.40
C THR A 200 -17.24 -12.29 -25.65
N SER A 201 -16.20 -13.11 -25.78
CA SER A 201 -15.56 -13.34 -27.08
C SER A 201 -16.68 -13.87 -27.97
N GLY A 202 -17.23 -12.99 -28.81
CA GLY A 202 -18.15 -13.38 -29.86
C GLY A 202 -17.48 -14.43 -30.73
N GLU A 203 -18.22 -15.46 -30.98
CA GLU A 203 -17.97 -16.48 -31.99
C GLU A 203 -17.71 -15.89 -33.38
#